data_b9fb265546651150fca1042e21d02a45
#
_entry.id   b9fb265546651150fca1042e21d02a45
#
_cell.length_a   1.000
_cell.length_b   1.000
_cell.length_c   1.000
_cell.angle_alpha   90.00
_cell.angle_beta   90.00
_cell.angle_gamma   90.00
#
_symmetry.space_group_name_H-M   'P 1'
#
loop_
_entity.id
_entity.type
_entity.pdbx_description
1 polymer ?
#
loop_
_entity_poly.entity_id
_entity_poly.type
_entity_poly.pdbx_seq_one_letter_code
_entity_poly.pdbx_strand_id
1 'polypeptide(L)'
;MAYSVVRLLSGALVLWGLVAVQNGFWRPRLHPVSAIALTTYIISFSIAYVTLDAGLGALILFGGVQLTMFTLAFFVREKVRWPAYVGAFVSFGGLCVLFLPSAELHIDVVSVGIMICGAMGWGAYSFIGKGSSDPMLETAQNFVWALPLALIAFSLSPDAITIYGATLGVMSGAVTSSIGYALWYSILPKLRTSSAAVLQLSVPILASVAGIIFLDEFFTWQLGIATTLVITGTCITLRRG
;
A
#
# COMPACT_ATOMS: atom_id res chain seq x y z
N MET A 1 6.40 -8.17 -14.15
CA MET A 1 5.06 -7.80 -14.69
C MET A 1 4.04 -8.93 -14.54
N ALA A 2 4.39 -10.18 -14.92
CA ALA A 2 3.48 -11.32 -14.82
C ALA A 2 2.90 -11.51 -13.40
N TYR A 3 3.71 -11.34 -12.36
CA TYR A 3 3.24 -11.38 -10.97
C TYR A 3 2.12 -10.35 -10.68
N SER A 4 2.27 -9.11 -11.16
CA SER A 4 1.27 -8.05 -10.98
C SER A 4 -0.06 -8.39 -11.67
N VAL A 5 0.02 -8.97 -12.88
CA VAL A 5 -1.17 -9.41 -13.63
C VAL A 5 -1.89 -10.54 -12.89
N VAL A 6 -1.15 -11.58 -12.44
CA VAL A 6 -1.72 -12.69 -11.67
C VAL A 6 -2.36 -12.20 -10.37
N ARG A 7 -1.70 -11.29 -9.66
CA ARG A 7 -2.20 -10.68 -8.42
C ARG A 7 -3.49 -9.88 -8.67
N LEU A 8 -3.53 -9.05 -9.72
CA LEU A 8 -4.73 -8.27 -10.05
C LEU A 8 -5.87 -9.15 -10.53
N LEU A 9 -5.59 -10.15 -11.37
CA LEU A 9 -6.59 -11.08 -11.89
C LEU A 9 -7.27 -11.86 -10.76
N SER A 10 -6.47 -12.48 -9.89
CA SER A 10 -6.99 -13.26 -8.76
C SER A 10 -7.77 -12.39 -7.77
N GLY A 11 -7.27 -11.18 -7.48
CA GLY A 11 -7.97 -10.22 -6.63
C GLY A 11 -9.29 -9.72 -7.25
N ALA A 12 -9.29 -9.42 -8.56
CA ALA A 12 -10.49 -9.02 -9.28
C ALA A 12 -11.55 -10.13 -9.28
N LEU A 13 -11.17 -11.38 -9.52
CA LEU A 13 -12.09 -12.53 -9.50
C LEU A 13 -12.72 -12.74 -8.13
N VAL A 14 -11.94 -12.67 -7.05
CA VAL A 14 -12.46 -12.82 -5.69
C VAL A 14 -13.39 -11.66 -5.33
N LEU A 15 -12.99 -10.42 -5.58
CA LEU A 15 -13.82 -9.25 -5.30
C LEU A 15 -15.10 -9.26 -6.16
N TRP A 16 -15.00 -9.64 -7.44
CA TRP A 16 -16.16 -9.80 -8.30
C TRP A 16 -17.17 -10.80 -7.72
N GLY A 17 -16.67 -11.97 -7.31
CA GLY A 17 -17.50 -13.02 -6.70
C GLY A 17 -18.16 -12.55 -5.40
N LEU A 18 -17.41 -11.90 -4.51
CA LEU A 18 -17.94 -11.36 -3.23
C LEU A 18 -19.04 -10.33 -3.45
N VAL A 19 -18.82 -9.38 -4.37
CA VAL A 19 -19.82 -8.36 -4.70
C VAL A 19 -21.05 -8.98 -5.38
N ALA A 20 -20.86 -9.96 -6.27
CA ALA A 20 -21.96 -10.63 -6.96
C ALA A 20 -22.84 -11.42 -5.97
N VAL A 21 -22.26 -12.02 -4.93
CA VAL A 21 -23.02 -12.72 -3.87
C VAL A 21 -23.83 -11.74 -3.03
N GLN A 22 -23.30 -10.54 -2.76
CA GLN A 22 -23.97 -9.54 -1.93
C GLN A 22 -25.03 -8.74 -2.69
N ASN A 23 -24.71 -8.31 -3.92
CA ASN A 23 -25.49 -7.33 -4.68
C ASN A 23 -26.15 -7.91 -5.94
N GLY A 24 -25.95 -9.22 -6.22
CA GLY A 24 -26.34 -9.83 -7.49
C GLY A 24 -25.42 -9.43 -8.65
N PHE A 25 -25.91 -9.57 -9.89
CA PHE A 25 -25.13 -9.19 -11.07
C PHE A 25 -24.90 -7.68 -11.12
N TRP A 26 -23.64 -7.25 -11.23
CA TRP A 26 -23.24 -5.85 -11.31
C TRP A 26 -22.32 -5.59 -12.50
N ARG A 27 -22.31 -4.33 -12.97
CA ARG A 27 -21.42 -3.89 -14.04
C ARG A 27 -20.34 -2.97 -13.45
N PRO A 28 -19.04 -3.21 -13.77
CA PRO A 28 -17.97 -2.38 -13.25
C PRO A 28 -18.06 -0.97 -13.83
N ARG A 29 -18.21 0.02 -12.97
CA ARG A 29 -18.07 1.43 -13.33
C ARG A 29 -16.60 1.80 -13.36
N LEU A 30 -16.19 2.58 -14.35
CA LEU A 30 -14.82 3.07 -14.48
C LEU A 30 -14.61 4.28 -13.56
N HIS A 31 -13.69 4.13 -12.64
CA HIS A 31 -13.13 5.23 -11.84
C HIS A 31 -11.68 5.45 -12.30
N PRO A 32 -11.44 6.26 -13.37
CA PRO A 32 -10.15 6.26 -14.06
C PRO A 32 -8.99 6.64 -13.15
N VAL A 33 -9.17 7.64 -12.30
CA VAL A 33 -8.11 8.11 -11.39
C VAL A 33 -7.74 7.03 -10.37
N SER A 34 -8.74 6.36 -9.78
CA SER A 34 -8.49 5.27 -8.81
C SER A 34 -7.85 4.06 -9.48
N ALA A 35 -8.32 3.67 -10.67
CA ALA A 35 -7.76 2.54 -11.41
C ALA A 35 -6.30 2.81 -11.83
N ILE A 36 -5.98 4.01 -12.33
CA ILE A 36 -4.61 4.41 -12.67
C ILE A 36 -3.74 4.44 -11.41
N ALA A 37 -4.22 5.04 -10.33
CA ALA A 37 -3.48 5.13 -9.08
C ALA A 37 -3.13 3.74 -8.51
N LEU A 38 -4.11 2.82 -8.49
CA LEU A 38 -3.91 1.43 -8.07
C LEU A 38 -2.93 0.69 -8.98
N THR A 39 -3.08 0.83 -10.29
CA THR A 39 -2.20 0.19 -11.28
C THR A 39 -0.77 0.70 -11.14
N THR A 40 -0.59 2.02 -11.05
CA THR A 40 0.72 2.65 -10.84
C THR A 40 1.38 2.08 -9.59
N TYR A 41 0.65 2.01 -8.47
CA TYR A 41 1.19 1.42 -7.25
C TYR A 41 1.63 -0.05 -7.46
N ILE A 42 0.74 -0.91 -7.97
CA ILE A 42 1.01 -2.35 -8.06
C ILE A 42 2.18 -2.64 -9.01
N ILE A 43 2.24 -1.96 -10.15
CA ILE A 43 3.29 -2.15 -11.15
C ILE A 43 4.63 -1.61 -10.61
N SER A 44 4.64 -0.36 -10.15
CA SER A 44 5.87 0.27 -9.65
C SER A 44 6.45 -0.48 -8.46
N PHE A 45 5.61 -0.90 -7.51
CA PHE A 45 6.00 -1.72 -6.38
C PHE A 45 6.67 -3.03 -6.84
N SER A 46 6.06 -3.73 -7.80
CA SER A 46 6.58 -5.02 -8.27
C SER A 46 7.90 -4.87 -9.03
N ILE A 47 8.06 -3.79 -9.81
CA ILE A 47 9.32 -3.53 -10.55
C ILE A 47 10.42 -3.12 -9.59
N ALA A 48 10.13 -2.18 -8.69
CA ALA A 48 11.14 -1.62 -7.80
C ALA A 48 11.76 -2.68 -6.89
N TYR A 49 10.96 -3.62 -6.38
CA TYR A 49 11.45 -4.71 -5.54
C TYR A 49 12.23 -5.80 -6.27
N VAL A 50 12.46 -5.69 -7.57
CA VAL A 50 13.40 -6.57 -8.27
C VAL A 50 14.85 -6.25 -7.89
N THR A 51 15.14 -4.98 -7.59
CA THR A 51 16.49 -4.50 -7.29
C THR A 51 16.62 -3.80 -5.93
N LEU A 52 15.53 -3.26 -5.38
CA LEU A 52 15.58 -2.63 -4.06
C LEU A 52 15.48 -3.66 -2.94
N ASP A 53 16.32 -3.49 -1.93
CA ASP A 53 16.19 -4.19 -0.66
C ASP A 53 14.83 -3.92 -0.02
N ALA A 54 14.25 -4.96 0.61
CA ALA A 54 12.91 -4.89 1.18
C ALA A 54 12.76 -3.74 2.20
N GLY A 55 13.76 -3.50 3.02
CA GLY A 55 13.75 -2.42 4.02
C GLY A 55 13.77 -1.04 3.39
N LEU A 56 14.70 -0.79 2.44
CA LEU A 56 14.80 0.49 1.74
C LEU A 56 13.53 0.77 0.93
N GLY A 57 13.03 -0.24 0.21
CA GLY A 57 11.80 -0.11 -0.56
C GLY A 57 10.59 0.22 0.31
N ALA A 58 10.46 -0.42 1.48
CA ALA A 58 9.40 -0.12 2.44
C ALA A 58 9.52 1.31 3.01
N LEU A 59 10.74 1.75 3.34
CA LEU A 59 10.96 3.12 3.84
C LEU A 59 10.54 4.17 2.81
N ILE A 60 10.95 3.99 1.54
CA ILE A 60 10.59 4.90 0.45
C ILE A 60 9.08 4.85 0.19
N LEU A 61 8.49 3.65 0.14
CA LEU A 61 7.07 3.50 -0.11
C LEU A 61 6.24 4.20 0.97
N PHE A 62 6.40 3.83 2.24
CA PHE A 62 5.55 4.36 3.30
C PHE A 62 5.82 5.83 3.61
N GLY A 63 7.08 6.28 3.52
CA GLY A 63 7.42 7.70 3.59
C GLY A 63 6.81 8.50 2.45
N GLY A 64 6.92 8.01 1.22
CA GLY A 64 6.34 8.63 0.04
C GLY A 64 4.80 8.66 0.07
N VAL A 65 4.15 7.58 0.54
CA VAL A 65 2.69 7.54 0.76
C VAL A 65 2.27 8.61 1.75
N GLN A 66 2.97 8.71 2.88
CA GLN A 66 2.70 9.72 3.90
C GLN A 66 2.80 11.14 3.32
N LEU A 67 3.90 11.44 2.62
CA LEU A 67 4.10 12.74 1.98
C LEU A 67 3.00 13.03 0.95
N THR A 68 2.64 12.05 0.12
CA THR A 68 1.58 12.19 -0.89
C THR A 68 0.24 12.53 -0.24
N MET A 69 -0.16 11.79 0.80
CA MET A 69 -1.44 12.03 1.48
C MET A 69 -1.48 13.40 2.17
N PHE A 70 -0.39 13.82 2.84
CA PHE A 70 -0.32 15.17 3.45
C PHE A 70 -0.35 16.27 2.38
N THR A 71 0.33 16.08 1.26
CA THR A 71 0.31 17.00 0.12
C THR A 71 -1.09 17.13 -0.48
N LEU A 72 -1.79 16.03 -0.70
CA LEU A 72 -3.16 16.04 -1.20
C LEU A 72 -4.12 16.69 -0.19
N ALA A 73 -3.97 16.42 1.12
CA ALA A 73 -4.73 17.09 2.17
C ALA A 73 -4.54 18.62 2.13
N PHE A 74 -3.31 19.09 1.90
CA PHE A 74 -3.01 20.50 1.75
C PHE A 74 -3.72 21.11 0.54
N PHE A 75 -3.69 20.48 -0.62
CA PHE A 75 -4.36 20.98 -1.84
C PHE A 75 -5.88 21.06 -1.72
N VAL A 76 -6.52 20.11 -1.03
CA VAL A 76 -7.96 20.19 -0.77
C VAL A 76 -8.30 21.07 0.45
N ARG A 77 -7.32 21.75 1.02
CA ARG A 77 -7.47 22.61 2.20
C ARG A 77 -8.05 21.89 3.43
N GLU A 78 -7.78 20.58 3.57
CA GLU A 78 -8.10 19.85 4.79
C GLU A 78 -7.25 20.42 5.93
N LYS A 79 -7.90 20.84 7.02
CA LYS A 79 -7.18 21.41 8.18
C LYS A 79 -6.44 20.31 8.93
N VAL A 80 -5.16 20.12 8.60
CA VAL A 80 -4.25 19.23 9.33
C VAL A 80 -3.76 19.96 10.57
N ARG A 81 -3.98 19.37 11.74
CA ARG A 81 -3.56 19.95 13.03
C ARG A 81 -2.09 19.67 13.29
N TRP A 82 -1.42 20.59 13.99
CA TRP A 82 0.00 20.47 14.32
C TRP A 82 0.40 19.11 14.95
N PRO A 83 -0.37 18.51 15.90
CA PRO A 83 -0.01 17.20 16.44
C PRO A 83 0.08 16.08 15.39
N ALA A 84 -0.67 16.17 14.27
CA ALA A 84 -0.59 15.20 13.21
C ALA A 84 0.78 15.25 12.49
N TYR A 85 1.35 16.44 12.30
CA TYR A 85 2.72 16.58 11.76
C TYR A 85 3.76 15.99 12.72
N VAL A 86 3.63 16.27 14.03
CA VAL A 86 4.53 15.73 15.04
C VAL A 86 4.43 14.20 15.08
N GLY A 87 3.21 13.65 15.11
CA GLY A 87 2.98 12.21 15.13
C GLY A 87 3.50 11.53 13.86
N ALA A 88 3.31 12.17 12.69
CA ALA A 88 3.84 11.71 11.41
C ALA A 88 5.37 11.65 11.43
N PHE A 89 6.02 12.68 11.93
CA PHE A 89 7.48 12.75 12.01
C PHE A 89 8.06 11.71 12.98
N VAL A 90 7.43 11.55 14.14
CA VAL A 90 7.84 10.52 15.14
C VAL A 90 7.66 9.12 14.57
N SER A 91 6.52 8.81 13.94
CA SER A 91 6.28 7.50 13.33
C SER A 91 7.24 7.21 12.18
N PHE A 92 7.52 8.20 11.33
CA PHE A 92 8.49 8.04 10.25
C PHE A 92 9.93 7.85 10.79
N GLY A 93 10.30 8.56 11.86
CA GLY A 93 11.54 8.31 12.58
C GLY A 93 11.66 6.87 13.08
N GLY A 94 10.55 6.28 13.52
CA GLY A 94 10.48 4.86 13.88
C GLY A 94 10.80 3.93 12.70
N LEU A 95 10.28 4.22 11.50
CA LEU A 95 10.63 3.44 10.30
C LEU A 95 12.10 3.62 9.91
N CYS A 96 12.64 4.83 10.06
CA CYS A 96 14.07 5.03 9.81
C CYS A 96 14.91 4.17 10.75
N VAL A 97 14.55 4.03 12.01
CA VAL A 97 15.25 3.15 12.96
C VAL A 97 15.09 1.68 12.57
N LEU A 98 13.89 1.25 12.17
CA LEU A 98 13.60 -0.14 11.77
C LEU A 98 14.48 -0.58 10.59
N PHE A 99 14.61 0.31 9.61
CA PHE A 99 15.32 0.03 8.36
C PHE A 99 16.73 0.62 8.32
N LEU A 100 17.29 1.00 9.48
CA LEU A 100 18.70 1.40 9.55
C LEU A 100 19.57 0.30 8.96
N PRO A 101 20.35 0.61 7.92
CA PRO A 101 21.14 -0.38 7.23
C PRO A 101 22.19 -0.97 8.15
N SER A 102 22.23 -2.29 8.20
CA SER A 102 23.27 -3.06 8.87
C SER A 102 24.46 -3.36 7.93
N ALA A 103 24.36 -2.99 6.65
CA ALA A 103 25.34 -3.27 5.59
C ALA A 103 25.35 -2.17 4.52
N GLU A 104 26.28 -2.25 3.57
CA GLU A 104 26.35 -1.35 2.42
C GLU A 104 25.07 -1.42 1.58
N LEU A 105 24.36 -0.28 1.45
CA LEU A 105 23.17 -0.16 0.63
C LEU A 105 23.56 -0.06 -0.83
N HIS A 106 23.10 -1.00 -1.64
CA HIS A 106 23.12 -0.85 -3.09
C HIS A 106 21.89 -0.04 -3.53
N ILE A 107 22.10 1.24 -3.83
CA ILE A 107 21.00 2.15 -4.19
C ILE A 107 20.90 2.22 -5.71
N ASP A 108 19.92 1.54 -6.28
CA ASP A 108 19.52 1.74 -7.67
C ASP A 108 18.55 2.94 -7.76
N VAL A 109 19.08 4.06 -8.25
CA VAL A 109 18.34 5.33 -8.35
C VAL A 109 17.09 5.20 -9.22
N VAL A 110 17.11 4.36 -10.24
CA VAL A 110 15.95 4.12 -11.12
C VAL A 110 14.84 3.45 -10.34
N SER A 111 15.15 2.38 -9.60
CA SER A 111 14.16 1.67 -8.78
C SER A 111 13.66 2.50 -7.60
N VAL A 112 14.49 3.40 -7.04
CA VAL A 112 14.03 4.42 -6.08
C VAL A 112 12.96 5.32 -6.72
N GLY A 113 13.22 5.85 -7.92
CA GLY A 113 12.26 6.67 -8.66
C GLY A 113 10.95 5.93 -8.96
N ILE A 114 11.06 4.66 -9.38
CA ILE A 114 9.89 3.80 -9.61
C ILE A 114 9.11 3.57 -8.30
N MET A 115 9.78 3.32 -7.17
CA MET A 115 9.12 3.14 -5.88
C MET A 115 8.41 4.42 -5.41
N ILE A 116 8.99 5.60 -5.66
CA ILE A 116 8.33 6.89 -5.40
C ILE A 116 7.03 7.01 -6.22
N CYS A 117 7.04 6.64 -7.50
CA CYS A 117 5.81 6.60 -8.31
C CYS A 117 4.77 5.65 -7.70
N GLY A 118 5.19 4.47 -7.23
CA GLY A 118 4.33 3.54 -6.50
C GLY A 118 3.73 4.14 -5.22
N ALA A 119 4.55 4.84 -4.45
CA ALA A 119 4.11 5.54 -3.24
C ALA A 119 3.07 6.64 -3.54
N MET A 120 3.29 7.42 -4.59
CA MET A 120 2.31 8.41 -5.06
C MET A 120 1.01 7.74 -5.50
N GLY A 121 1.09 6.62 -6.22
CA GLY A 121 -0.06 5.82 -6.63
C GLY A 121 -0.87 5.34 -5.43
N TRP A 122 -0.24 4.71 -4.46
CA TRP A 122 -0.94 4.22 -3.26
C TRP A 122 -1.48 5.35 -2.37
N GLY A 123 -0.73 6.44 -2.22
CA GLY A 123 -1.19 7.63 -1.49
C GLY A 123 -2.42 8.27 -2.13
N ALA A 124 -2.41 8.43 -3.46
CA ALA A 124 -3.56 8.94 -4.21
C ALA A 124 -4.76 7.99 -4.14
N TYR A 125 -4.55 6.69 -4.33
CA TYR A 125 -5.59 5.67 -4.21
C TYR A 125 -6.24 5.69 -2.83
N SER A 126 -5.45 5.73 -1.75
CA SER A 126 -5.94 5.83 -0.38
C SER A 126 -6.68 7.16 -0.12
N PHE A 127 -6.18 8.26 -0.66
CA PHE A 127 -6.84 9.56 -0.52
C PHE A 127 -8.22 9.58 -1.17
N ILE A 128 -8.33 9.04 -2.40
CA ILE A 128 -9.61 8.94 -3.11
C ILE A 128 -10.59 8.04 -2.36
N GLY A 129 -10.12 6.94 -1.79
CA GLY A 129 -10.92 6.00 -1.02
C GLY A 129 -11.63 6.61 0.20
N LYS A 130 -11.21 7.77 0.69
CA LYS A 130 -11.94 8.51 1.73
C LYS A 130 -13.34 8.95 1.30
N GLY A 131 -13.57 9.14 0.00
CA GLY A 131 -14.88 9.50 -0.56
C GLY A 131 -15.74 8.28 -0.91
N SER A 132 -15.30 7.07 -0.60
CA SER A 132 -16.01 5.85 -0.96
C SER A 132 -17.33 5.69 -0.19
N SER A 133 -18.41 5.48 -0.93
CA SER A 133 -19.74 5.17 -0.39
C SER A 133 -19.99 3.66 -0.28
N ASP A 134 -19.37 2.87 -1.15
CA ASP A 134 -19.40 1.39 -1.15
C ASP A 134 -17.98 0.84 -1.33
N PRO A 135 -17.22 0.70 -0.22
CA PRO A 135 -15.81 0.33 -0.26
C PRO A 135 -15.52 -0.98 -0.98
N MET A 136 -16.38 -1.99 -0.82
CA MET A 136 -16.17 -3.29 -1.44
C MET A 136 -16.42 -3.23 -2.94
N LEU A 137 -17.51 -2.63 -3.35
CA LEU A 137 -17.87 -2.46 -4.76
C LEU A 137 -16.81 -1.60 -5.49
N GLU A 138 -16.42 -0.47 -4.90
CA GLU A 138 -15.42 0.42 -5.50
C GLU A 138 -14.05 -0.26 -5.61
N THR A 139 -13.63 -1.03 -4.60
CA THR A 139 -12.40 -1.82 -4.66
C THR A 139 -12.48 -2.85 -5.78
N ALA A 140 -13.60 -3.58 -5.91
CA ALA A 140 -13.81 -4.55 -6.99
C ALA A 140 -13.72 -3.88 -8.37
N GLN A 141 -14.38 -2.73 -8.54
CA GLN A 141 -14.35 -1.95 -9.79
C GLN A 141 -12.91 -1.52 -10.13
N ASN A 142 -12.17 -1.02 -9.15
CA ASN A 142 -10.79 -0.57 -9.33
C ASN A 142 -9.87 -1.72 -9.75
N PHE A 143 -10.02 -2.92 -9.16
CA PHE A 143 -9.25 -4.10 -9.56
C PHE A 143 -9.58 -4.55 -10.98
N VAL A 144 -10.86 -4.57 -11.35
CA VAL A 144 -11.29 -4.93 -12.71
C VAL A 144 -10.70 -3.98 -13.75
N TRP A 145 -10.68 -2.68 -13.48
CA TRP A 145 -10.14 -1.69 -14.42
C TRP A 145 -8.62 -1.53 -14.36
N ALA A 146 -7.97 -1.91 -13.25
CA ALA A 146 -6.52 -1.98 -13.16
C ALA A 146 -5.95 -3.14 -14.00
N LEU A 147 -6.71 -4.23 -14.17
CA LEU A 147 -6.25 -5.41 -14.91
C LEU A 147 -5.91 -5.12 -16.38
N PRO A 148 -6.75 -4.46 -17.20
CA PRO A 148 -6.39 -4.10 -18.57
C PRO A 148 -5.12 -3.24 -18.64
N LEU A 149 -4.95 -2.29 -17.71
CA LEU A 149 -3.76 -1.44 -17.67
C LEU A 149 -2.50 -2.25 -17.34
N ALA A 150 -2.61 -3.21 -16.42
CA ALA A 150 -1.51 -4.11 -16.10
C ALA A 150 -1.18 -5.06 -17.26
N LEU A 151 -2.19 -5.52 -18.01
CA LEU A 151 -1.98 -6.33 -19.21
C LEU A 151 -1.26 -5.55 -20.32
N ILE A 152 -1.60 -4.27 -20.52
CA ILE A 152 -0.88 -3.39 -21.43
C ILE A 152 0.58 -3.26 -20.99
N ALA A 153 0.84 -2.98 -19.71
CA ALA A 153 2.19 -2.88 -19.19
C ALA A 153 2.99 -4.20 -19.34
N PHE A 154 2.32 -5.34 -19.10
CA PHE A 154 2.92 -6.66 -19.33
C PHE A 154 3.25 -6.90 -20.81
N SER A 155 2.39 -6.49 -21.74
CA SER A 155 2.65 -6.65 -23.18
C SER A 155 3.84 -5.82 -23.67
N LEU A 156 4.13 -4.69 -23.01
CA LEU A 156 5.29 -3.84 -23.32
C LEU A 156 6.61 -4.40 -22.75
N SER A 157 6.55 -5.15 -21.66
CA SER A 157 7.72 -5.76 -21.02
C SER A 157 7.34 -7.13 -20.43
N PRO A 158 7.15 -8.13 -21.29
CA PRO A 158 6.76 -9.47 -20.85
C PRO A 158 7.91 -10.14 -20.09
N ASP A 159 7.57 -10.78 -18.98
CA ASP A 159 8.47 -11.58 -18.16
C ASP A 159 7.85 -12.96 -17.89
N ALA A 160 8.71 -13.93 -17.60
CA ALA A 160 8.28 -15.26 -17.21
C ALA A 160 8.00 -15.31 -15.70
N ILE A 161 7.00 -16.09 -15.32
CA ILE A 161 6.67 -16.36 -13.92
C ILE A 161 6.82 -17.86 -13.64
N THR A 162 7.46 -18.19 -12.53
CA THR A 162 7.52 -19.57 -12.05
C THR A 162 6.16 -20.01 -11.46
N ILE A 163 5.91 -21.32 -11.39
CA ILE A 163 4.69 -21.85 -10.73
C ILE A 163 4.61 -21.32 -9.29
N TYR A 164 5.72 -21.31 -8.56
CA TYR A 164 5.78 -20.77 -7.20
C TYR A 164 5.43 -19.28 -7.15
N GLY A 165 6.00 -18.48 -8.04
CA GLY A 165 5.68 -17.06 -8.14
C GLY A 165 4.20 -16.80 -8.51
N ALA A 166 3.63 -17.62 -9.40
CA ALA A 166 2.21 -17.56 -9.75
C ALA A 166 1.32 -17.89 -8.54
N THR A 167 1.65 -18.94 -7.78
CA THR A 167 0.92 -19.30 -6.55
C THR A 167 0.95 -18.17 -5.53
N LEU A 168 2.11 -17.57 -5.29
CA LEU A 168 2.23 -16.41 -4.41
C LEU A 168 1.43 -15.20 -4.95
N GLY A 169 1.43 -14.99 -6.28
CA GLY A 169 0.64 -13.96 -6.92
C GLY A 169 -0.86 -14.16 -6.71
N VAL A 170 -1.36 -15.40 -6.86
CA VAL A 170 -2.76 -15.75 -6.60
C VAL A 170 -3.11 -15.53 -5.13
N MET A 171 -2.32 -16.01 -4.19
CA MET A 171 -2.57 -15.81 -2.76
C MET A 171 -2.54 -14.33 -2.39
N SER A 172 -1.56 -13.59 -2.88
CA SER A 172 -1.45 -12.15 -2.65
C SER A 172 -2.65 -11.38 -3.22
N GLY A 173 -3.12 -11.73 -4.41
CA GLY A 173 -4.27 -11.10 -5.03
C GLY A 173 -5.59 -11.48 -4.35
N ALA A 174 -5.84 -12.78 -4.24
CA ALA A 174 -7.10 -13.31 -3.76
C ALA A 174 -7.36 -13.07 -2.26
N VAL A 175 -6.32 -13.03 -1.43
CA VAL A 175 -6.48 -12.89 0.02
C VAL A 175 -6.03 -11.49 0.46
N THR A 176 -4.72 -11.20 0.35
CA THR A 176 -4.18 -9.99 0.98
C THR A 176 -4.59 -8.72 0.26
N SER A 177 -4.61 -8.70 -1.08
CA SER A 177 -4.98 -7.49 -1.82
C SER A 177 -6.50 -7.29 -1.85
N SER A 178 -7.29 -8.31 -2.17
CA SER A 178 -8.74 -8.15 -2.26
C SER A 178 -9.36 -7.79 -0.92
N ILE A 179 -9.17 -8.62 0.09
CA ILE A 179 -9.75 -8.43 1.43
C ILE A 179 -9.09 -7.22 2.13
N GLY A 180 -7.76 -7.14 2.08
CA GLY A 180 -7.02 -6.06 2.73
C GLY A 180 -7.38 -4.69 2.19
N TYR A 181 -7.53 -4.54 0.87
CA TYR A 181 -7.88 -3.25 0.27
C TYR A 181 -9.36 -2.90 0.47
N ALA A 182 -10.26 -3.88 0.42
CA ALA A 182 -11.66 -3.66 0.76
C ALA A 182 -11.82 -3.20 2.23
N LEU A 183 -11.10 -3.83 3.15
CA LEU A 183 -11.06 -3.41 4.56
C LEU A 183 -10.46 -2.01 4.69
N TRP A 184 -9.34 -1.73 4.02
CA TRP A 184 -8.72 -0.40 4.04
C TRP A 184 -9.69 0.68 3.55
N TYR A 185 -10.34 0.46 2.41
CA TYR A 185 -11.34 1.38 1.89
C TYR A 185 -12.55 1.57 2.82
N SER A 186 -12.94 0.53 3.56
CA SER A 186 -14.04 0.64 4.54
C SER A 186 -13.72 1.53 5.76
N ILE A 187 -12.44 1.68 6.04
CA ILE A 187 -11.95 2.48 7.18
C ILE A 187 -11.65 3.92 6.75
N LEU A 188 -11.17 4.12 5.54
CA LEU A 188 -10.73 5.44 5.02
C LEU A 188 -11.76 6.57 5.19
N PRO A 189 -13.07 6.39 4.90
CA PRO A 189 -14.07 7.44 5.09
C PRO A 189 -14.23 7.89 6.55
N LYS A 190 -13.84 7.04 7.50
CA LYS A 190 -13.94 7.30 8.94
C LYS A 190 -12.72 8.02 9.51
N LEU A 191 -11.67 8.18 8.71
CA LEU A 191 -10.39 8.74 9.12
C LEU A 191 -10.14 10.10 8.48
N ARG A 192 -9.42 10.97 9.20
CA ARG A 192 -8.77 12.12 8.58
C ARG A 192 -7.62 11.63 7.71
N THR A 193 -7.28 12.38 6.66
CA THR A 193 -6.18 12.02 5.75
C THR A 193 -4.86 11.83 6.52
N SER A 194 -4.56 12.72 7.45
CA SER A 194 -3.36 12.63 8.30
C SER A 194 -3.35 11.37 9.17
N SER A 195 -4.49 11.00 9.74
CA SER A 195 -4.61 9.77 10.55
C SER A 195 -4.41 8.52 9.68
N ALA A 196 -5.02 8.48 8.50
CA ALA A 196 -4.84 7.38 7.56
C ALA A 196 -3.38 7.26 7.10
N ALA A 197 -2.72 8.39 6.79
CA ALA A 197 -1.31 8.41 6.40
C ALA A 197 -0.39 7.86 7.49
N VAL A 198 -0.60 8.23 8.75
CA VAL A 198 0.23 7.78 9.87
C VAL A 198 -0.06 6.31 10.24
N LEU A 199 -1.33 5.88 10.21
CA LEU A 199 -1.70 4.48 10.49
C LEU A 199 -1.01 3.49 9.56
N GLN A 200 -0.78 3.85 8.30
CA GLN A 200 -0.08 2.97 7.35
C GLN A 200 1.37 2.68 7.75
N LEU A 201 2.00 3.55 8.55
CA LEU A 201 3.34 3.32 9.07
C LEU A 201 3.42 2.15 10.08
N SER A 202 2.27 1.66 10.56
CA SER A 202 2.22 0.43 11.38
C SER A 202 2.40 -0.85 10.55
N VAL A 203 2.20 -0.80 9.22
CA VAL A 203 2.27 -1.99 8.36
C VAL A 203 3.64 -2.67 8.39
N PRO A 204 4.78 -1.97 8.28
CA PRO A 204 6.10 -2.60 8.41
C PRO A 204 6.33 -3.25 9.79
N ILE A 205 5.81 -2.64 10.84
CA ILE A 205 5.89 -3.19 12.20
C ILE A 205 5.13 -4.51 12.29
N LEU A 206 3.88 -4.52 11.78
CA LEU A 206 3.05 -5.73 11.75
C LEU A 206 3.67 -6.82 10.88
N ALA A 207 4.28 -6.45 9.75
CA ALA A 207 4.99 -7.39 8.88
C ALA A 207 6.20 -8.01 9.60
N SER A 208 7.00 -7.21 10.32
CA SER A 208 8.14 -7.72 11.11
C SER A 208 7.69 -8.64 12.25
N VAL A 209 6.60 -8.30 12.94
CA VAL A 209 6.03 -9.18 13.97
C VAL A 209 5.55 -10.50 13.36
N ALA A 210 4.91 -10.44 12.18
CA ALA A 210 4.51 -11.66 11.47
C ALA A 210 5.73 -12.50 11.02
N GLY A 211 6.82 -11.86 10.59
CA GLY A 211 8.09 -12.52 10.28
C GLY A 211 8.65 -13.31 11.47
N ILE A 212 8.61 -12.72 12.67
CA ILE A 212 9.02 -13.41 13.91
C ILE A 212 8.12 -14.62 14.19
N ILE A 213 6.79 -14.49 14.03
CA ILE A 213 5.85 -15.55 14.41
C ILE A 213 5.82 -16.70 13.38
N PHE A 214 5.91 -16.40 12.08
CA PHE A 214 5.68 -17.37 11.01
C PHE A 214 6.93 -17.80 10.26
N LEU A 215 8.03 -17.03 10.36
CA LEU A 215 9.28 -17.26 9.62
C LEU A 215 10.48 -17.48 10.55
N ASP A 216 10.25 -17.59 11.87
CA ASP A 216 11.30 -17.75 12.90
C ASP A 216 12.38 -16.64 12.85
N GLU A 217 12.00 -15.42 12.43
CA GLU A 217 12.90 -14.27 12.44
C GLU A 217 13.20 -13.84 13.88
N PHE A 218 14.40 -13.30 14.10
CA PHE A 218 14.80 -12.84 15.42
C PHE A 218 14.23 -11.47 15.75
N PHE A 219 13.80 -11.30 17.00
CA PHE A 219 13.44 -9.97 17.51
C PHE A 219 14.71 -9.10 17.58
N THR A 220 14.66 -7.93 16.95
CA THR A 220 15.74 -6.95 16.94
C THR A 220 15.42 -5.77 17.85
N TRP A 221 16.45 -5.14 18.43
CA TRP A 221 16.24 -3.92 19.22
C TRP A 221 15.65 -2.76 18.39
N GLN A 222 16.00 -2.71 17.09
CA GLN A 222 15.44 -1.75 16.14
C GLN A 222 13.93 -1.90 16.05
N LEU A 223 13.40 -3.13 15.99
CA LEU A 223 11.97 -3.38 15.96
C LEU A 223 11.28 -2.87 17.24
N GLY A 224 11.90 -3.07 18.41
CA GLY A 224 11.37 -2.58 19.68
C GLY A 224 11.24 -1.05 19.72
N ILE A 225 12.30 -0.34 19.33
CA ILE A 225 12.29 1.13 19.26
C ILE A 225 11.32 1.63 18.19
N ALA A 226 11.37 1.04 16.98
CA ALA A 226 10.48 1.42 15.90
C ALA A 226 9.01 1.25 16.27
N THR A 227 8.65 0.12 16.87
CA THR A 227 7.28 -0.14 17.36
C THR A 227 6.83 0.94 18.35
N THR A 228 7.69 1.28 19.31
CA THR A 228 7.39 2.31 20.32
C THR A 228 7.17 3.68 19.66
N LEU A 229 8.04 4.08 18.73
CA LEU A 229 7.93 5.35 18.02
C LEU A 229 6.70 5.40 17.13
N VAL A 230 6.41 4.34 16.36
CA VAL A 230 5.25 4.30 15.46
C VAL A 230 3.94 4.33 16.26
N ILE A 231 3.83 3.57 17.35
CA ILE A 231 2.63 3.60 18.22
C ILE A 231 2.48 4.98 18.86
N THR A 232 3.56 5.56 19.40
CA THR A 232 3.53 6.87 20.04
C THR A 232 3.11 7.95 19.06
N GLY A 233 3.71 8.00 17.86
CA GLY A 233 3.38 8.97 16.82
C GLY A 233 1.93 8.81 16.32
N THR A 234 1.47 7.58 16.17
CA THR A 234 0.07 7.29 15.82
C THR A 234 -0.89 7.77 16.92
N CYS A 235 -0.58 7.50 18.19
CA CYS A 235 -1.37 7.99 19.31
C CYS A 235 -1.42 9.53 19.39
N ILE A 236 -0.29 10.21 19.13
CA ILE A 236 -0.25 11.68 19.07
C ILE A 236 -1.18 12.19 17.97
N THR A 237 -1.16 11.55 16.80
CA THR A 237 -2.01 11.92 15.66
C THR A 237 -3.50 11.71 15.96
N LEU A 238 -3.86 10.60 16.63
CA LEU A 238 -5.25 10.23 16.88
C LEU A 238 -5.87 10.94 18.09
N ARG A 239 -5.12 11.15 19.19
CA ARG A 239 -5.65 11.71 20.45
C ARG A 239 -6.23 13.12 20.35
N ARG A 240 -5.94 13.87 19.30
CA ARG A 240 -6.38 15.27 19.11
C ARG A 240 -7.01 15.49 17.74
N GLY A 241 -7.51 14.41 17.14
CA GLY A 241 -8.23 14.40 15.86
C GLY A 241 -9.71 14.82 15.98
#